data_dfea46e9a6161559d3e81123f4774b78
#
_entry.id   dfea46e9a6161559d3e81123f4774b78
#
_cell.length_a   1.000
_cell.length_b   1.000
_cell.length_c   1.000
_cell.angle_alpha   90.00
_cell.angle_beta   90.00
_cell.angle_gamma   90.00
#
_symmetry.space_group_name_H-M   'P 1'
#
loop_
_entity.id
_entity.type
_entity.pdbx_description
1 polymer ?
#
loop_
_entity_poly.entity_id
_entity_poly.type
_entity_poly.pdbx_seq_one_letter_code
_entity_poly.pdbx_strand_id
1 'polypeptide(L)'
;MSPYLLPLCAPLLLLGAAAFGFMRKGRRPPLVPVCAEAAALGGLLVALASLAVLILRGPGASGLIGWAGIGLSVRLDAVSVTMLLLVTFIGWIVVRYARTYLDGEARQGYFIGWLCTALAAVLLLVQAGNVVQLVAAWVATSAALHRLLLFYPDRRAAQRAARKKRLFSSISAAALLTAIGLIWVSFGTTDIATINAQARTGEGSWLIVTAAAMLALAAILKSAQFPTHGWLTEVMEAPTPVSALLHAGVINAGGFLLIRFADLMVSAPGVLAVLAMLGGFTALFGALVMLTQPAVKTSLAWSTVAQMGFMTLQCGLALFPLALLHIVAHSLYKAHAFLASGGAVEQVASIRRPGPVAVPNGLAVVRAFLIALAIYAGIGAAFGFTFGFEHKSPQALALGTILIFGVAYLLAQGLADAAPHPLTRRTAIYASAAAIGYFALQTAAEWLTAGVLPATPAPGRLEWTLMALAVLSFGAAAVAQALFPLWASHPAAAGLRVHLSNGLYVNATIDRVLGGWSVPKAS
;
A
#
# COMPACT_ATOMS: atom_id res chain seq x y z
N MET A 1 -27.49 -4.14 22.04
CA MET A 1 -26.74 -4.10 20.77
C MET A 1 -25.35 -4.70 20.99
N SER A 2 -24.85 -5.51 20.07
CA SER A 2 -23.49 -6.04 20.18
C SER A 2 -22.47 -4.88 20.12
N PRO A 3 -21.50 -4.78 21.03
CA PRO A 3 -20.48 -3.72 21.01
C PRO A 3 -19.61 -3.78 19.74
N TYR A 4 -19.58 -4.94 19.07
CA TYR A 4 -18.86 -5.11 17.80
C TYR A 4 -19.54 -4.39 16.61
N LEU A 5 -20.74 -3.82 16.77
CA LEU A 5 -21.41 -2.99 15.76
C LEU A 5 -20.94 -1.52 15.79
N LEU A 6 -20.25 -1.10 16.83
CA LEU A 6 -19.76 0.27 17.00
C LEU A 6 -19.01 0.82 15.77
N PRO A 7 -18.11 0.06 15.11
CA PRO A 7 -17.38 0.57 13.94
C PRO A 7 -18.27 1.02 12.78
N LEU A 8 -19.52 0.52 12.65
CA LEU A 8 -20.45 0.95 11.60
C LEU A 8 -20.86 2.42 11.72
N CYS A 9 -20.74 3.01 12.92
CA CYS A 9 -21.03 4.43 13.10
C CYS A 9 -20.10 5.33 12.26
N ALA A 10 -18.85 4.95 12.06
CA ALA A 10 -17.89 5.76 11.29
C ALA A 10 -18.30 5.93 9.81
N PRO A 11 -18.57 4.87 9.02
CA PRO A 11 -19.06 5.05 7.65
C PRO A 11 -20.44 5.73 7.60
N LEU A 12 -21.32 5.54 8.58
CA LEU A 12 -22.62 6.22 8.61
C LEU A 12 -22.48 7.73 8.78
N LEU A 13 -21.60 8.20 9.67
CA LEU A 13 -21.29 9.63 9.82
C LEU A 13 -20.81 10.24 8.50
N LEU A 14 -19.90 9.56 7.81
CA LEU A 14 -19.36 10.03 6.53
C LEU A 14 -20.42 10.00 5.41
N LEU A 15 -21.30 9.00 5.38
CA LEU A 15 -22.42 8.95 4.41
C LEU A 15 -23.42 10.07 4.67
N GLY A 16 -23.70 10.40 5.93
CA GLY A 16 -24.52 11.57 6.29
C GLY A 16 -23.89 12.89 5.79
N ALA A 17 -22.59 13.08 6.01
CA ALA A 17 -21.88 14.22 5.48
C ALA A 17 -21.83 14.25 3.94
N ALA A 18 -21.70 13.08 3.30
CA ALA A 18 -21.76 12.96 1.85
C ALA A 18 -23.12 13.39 1.28
N ALA A 19 -24.21 12.90 1.86
CA ALA A 19 -25.58 13.28 1.47
C ALA A 19 -25.78 14.79 1.58
N PHE A 20 -25.34 15.39 2.70
CA PHE A 20 -25.40 16.85 2.88
C PHE A 20 -24.58 17.60 1.81
N GLY A 21 -23.38 17.10 1.47
CA GLY A 21 -22.53 17.65 0.41
C GLY A 21 -23.19 17.63 -0.97
N PHE A 22 -23.89 16.54 -1.32
CA PHE A 22 -24.62 16.43 -2.60
C PHE A 22 -25.85 17.33 -2.68
N MET A 23 -26.51 17.61 -1.56
CA MET A 23 -27.69 18.49 -1.51
C MET A 23 -27.32 19.96 -1.64
N ARG A 24 -26.11 20.37 -1.27
CA ARG A 24 -25.67 21.77 -1.29
C ARG A 24 -24.81 22.08 -2.52
N LYS A 25 -25.40 22.77 -3.49
CA LYS A 25 -24.75 23.19 -4.74
C LYS A 25 -24.15 24.61 -4.59
N GLY A 26 -23.19 24.93 -5.44
CA GLY A 26 -22.60 26.27 -5.56
C GLY A 26 -21.20 26.39 -4.98
N ARG A 27 -20.65 27.61 -5.10
CA ARG A 27 -19.33 27.95 -4.56
C ARG A 27 -19.45 28.17 -3.05
N ARG A 28 -18.48 27.68 -2.29
CA ARG A 28 -18.41 27.83 -0.82
C ARG A 28 -19.71 27.41 -0.12
N PRO A 29 -20.20 26.15 -0.30
CA PRO A 29 -21.44 25.71 0.35
C PRO A 29 -21.27 25.83 1.86
N PRO A 30 -22.14 26.59 2.55
CA PRO A 30 -22.00 26.80 3.99
C PRO A 30 -22.11 25.48 4.74
N LEU A 31 -21.29 25.31 5.76
CA LEU A 31 -21.25 24.15 6.65
C LEU A 31 -20.81 22.80 6.03
N VAL A 32 -20.86 22.60 4.71
CA VAL A 32 -20.48 21.30 4.11
C VAL A 32 -19.04 20.87 4.48
N PRO A 33 -18.01 21.74 4.32
CA PRO A 33 -16.65 21.36 4.69
C PRO A 33 -16.50 21.10 6.20
N VAL A 34 -17.21 21.87 7.04
CA VAL A 34 -17.17 21.74 8.50
C VAL A 34 -17.85 20.46 8.95
N CYS A 35 -19.04 20.16 8.41
CA CYS A 35 -19.75 18.92 8.72
C CYS A 35 -18.96 17.67 8.26
N ALA A 36 -18.30 17.73 7.10
CA ALA A 36 -17.47 16.64 6.62
C ALA A 36 -16.22 16.43 7.51
N GLU A 37 -15.57 17.51 7.94
CA GLU A 37 -14.44 17.47 8.88
C GLU A 37 -14.89 16.90 10.24
N ALA A 38 -16.03 17.35 10.78
CA ALA A 38 -16.59 16.84 12.02
C ALA A 38 -16.98 15.34 11.91
N ALA A 39 -17.58 14.92 10.79
CA ALA A 39 -17.89 13.52 10.55
C ALA A 39 -16.63 12.64 10.45
N ALA A 40 -15.58 13.13 9.80
CA ALA A 40 -14.31 12.42 9.71
C ALA A 40 -13.60 12.31 11.07
N LEU A 41 -13.61 13.39 11.88
CA LEU A 41 -13.11 13.36 13.26
C LEU A 41 -13.96 12.44 14.14
N GLY A 42 -15.29 12.48 14.02
CA GLY A 42 -16.20 11.54 14.68
C GLY A 42 -15.90 10.09 14.31
N GLY A 43 -15.59 9.82 13.04
CA GLY A 43 -15.12 8.51 12.59
C GLY A 43 -13.82 8.06 13.27
N LEU A 44 -12.87 8.96 13.49
CA LEU A 44 -11.63 8.66 14.24
C LEU A 44 -11.93 8.34 15.71
N LEU A 45 -12.84 9.08 16.35
CA LEU A 45 -13.26 8.78 17.73
C LEU A 45 -13.96 7.41 17.82
N VAL A 46 -14.77 7.05 16.84
CA VAL A 46 -15.37 5.70 16.73
C VAL A 46 -14.29 4.63 16.59
N ALA A 47 -13.25 4.87 15.78
CA ALA A 47 -12.14 3.92 15.62
C ALA A 47 -11.35 3.75 16.94
N LEU A 48 -11.11 4.83 17.69
CA LEU A 48 -10.49 4.78 19.03
C LEU A 48 -11.37 4.03 20.04
N ALA A 49 -12.68 4.27 20.04
CA ALA A 49 -13.61 3.52 20.86
C ALA A 49 -13.68 2.03 20.46
N SER A 50 -13.54 1.72 19.16
CA SER A 50 -13.45 0.34 18.66
C SER A 50 -12.16 -0.35 19.12
N LEU A 51 -11.05 0.37 19.20
CA LEU A 51 -9.81 -0.13 19.81
C LEU A 51 -10.03 -0.46 21.30
N ALA A 52 -10.71 0.42 22.05
CA ALA A 52 -11.04 0.13 23.45
C ALA A 52 -11.93 -1.12 23.59
N VAL A 53 -12.91 -1.32 22.70
CA VAL A 53 -13.72 -2.56 22.66
C VAL A 53 -12.84 -3.77 22.41
N LEU A 54 -11.90 -3.71 21.46
CA LEU A 54 -10.97 -4.80 21.18
C LEU A 54 -10.09 -5.15 22.39
N ILE A 55 -9.56 -4.14 23.08
CA ILE A 55 -8.70 -4.34 24.28
C ILE A 55 -9.49 -4.96 25.43
N LEU A 56 -10.73 -4.47 25.67
CA LEU A 56 -11.52 -4.89 26.81
C LEU A 56 -12.24 -6.23 26.62
N ARG A 57 -12.62 -6.58 25.39
CA ARG A 57 -13.46 -7.74 25.07
C ARG A 57 -12.81 -8.78 24.17
N GLY A 58 -11.60 -8.48 23.65
CA GLY A 58 -10.91 -9.33 22.68
C GLY A 58 -11.48 -9.23 21.27
N PRO A 59 -10.88 -9.97 20.31
CA PRO A 59 -11.36 -10.06 18.94
C PRO A 59 -12.71 -10.76 18.86
N GLY A 60 -13.57 -10.27 17.95
CA GLY A 60 -14.90 -10.85 17.75
C GLY A 60 -15.59 -10.32 16.50
N ALA A 61 -16.78 -10.84 16.24
CA ALA A 61 -17.61 -10.41 15.14
C ALA A 61 -19.02 -10.06 15.62
N SER A 62 -19.68 -9.16 14.91
CA SER A 62 -21.10 -8.89 15.12
C SER A 62 -21.96 -9.96 14.43
N GLY A 63 -23.21 -10.12 14.89
CA GLY A 63 -24.22 -10.81 14.09
C GLY A 63 -24.44 -10.12 12.74
N LEU A 64 -24.94 -10.88 11.76
CA LEU A 64 -25.31 -10.35 10.46
C LEU A 64 -26.59 -9.51 10.59
N ILE A 65 -26.53 -8.24 10.15
CA ILE A 65 -27.69 -7.38 9.96
C ILE A 65 -28.11 -7.54 8.50
N GLY A 66 -29.03 -8.46 8.24
CA GLY A 66 -29.45 -8.81 6.90
C GLY A 66 -30.15 -10.16 6.86
N TRP A 67 -30.22 -10.74 5.67
CA TRP A 67 -30.93 -12.01 5.43
C TRP A 67 -30.14 -12.92 4.50
N ALA A 68 -30.21 -14.24 4.72
CA ALA A 68 -29.62 -15.27 3.85
C ALA A 68 -28.11 -15.05 3.54
N GLY A 69 -27.30 -14.62 4.51
CA GLY A 69 -25.86 -14.37 4.31
C GLY A 69 -25.55 -13.01 3.64
N ILE A 70 -26.57 -12.25 3.23
CA ILE A 70 -26.42 -10.92 2.60
C ILE A 70 -26.77 -9.85 3.62
N GLY A 71 -25.84 -8.96 3.91
CA GLY A 71 -26.05 -7.87 4.87
C GLY A 71 -24.75 -7.29 5.39
N LEU A 72 -24.84 -6.55 6.48
CA LEU A 72 -23.72 -5.93 7.16
C LEU A 72 -23.32 -6.76 8.39
N SER A 73 -22.05 -7.06 8.53
CA SER A 73 -21.44 -7.60 9.73
C SER A 73 -20.05 -7.01 9.92
N VAL A 74 -19.63 -6.87 11.16
CA VAL A 74 -18.33 -6.31 11.51
C VAL A 74 -17.45 -7.42 12.09
N ARG A 75 -16.25 -7.53 11.61
CA ARG A 75 -15.17 -8.26 12.23
C ARG A 75 -14.22 -7.28 12.90
N LEU A 76 -14.11 -7.35 14.22
CA LEU A 76 -13.23 -6.53 15.02
C LEU A 76 -12.06 -7.36 15.51
N ASP A 77 -10.90 -7.14 14.94
CA ASP A 77 -9.64 -7.78 15.28
C ASP A 77 -8.48 -6.78 15.10
N ALA A 78 -7.25 -7.20 15.39
CA ALA A 78 -6.07 -6.33 15.27
C ALA A 78 -5.90 -5.77 13.85
N VAL A 79 -6.22 -6.54 12.81
CA VAL A 79 -6.11 -6.10 11.41
C VAL A 79 -7.15 -5.03 11.10
N SER A 80 -8.43 -5.28 11.43
CA SER A 80 -9.51 -4.32 11.15
C SER A 80 -9.35 -3.03 11.96
N VAL A 81 -9.01 -3.09 13.24
CA VAL A 81 -8.82 -1.89 14.09
C VAL A 81 -7.63 -1.06 13.61
N THR A 82 -6.50 -1.70 13.27
CA THR A 82 -5.35 -0.98 12.70
C THR A 82 -5.74 -0.24 11.43
N MET A 83 -6.48 -0.90 10.53
CA MET A 83 -6.94 -0.27 9.29
C MET A 83 -8.01 0.81 9.53
N LEU A 84 -8.93 0.61 10.50
CA LEU A 84 -9.91 1.63 10.89
C LEU A 84 -9.24 2.91 11.39
N LEU A 85 -8.28 2.78 12.31
CA LEU A 85 -7.52 3.92 12.84
C LEU A 85 -6.76 4.63 11.74
N LEU A 86 -6.07 3.88 10.88
CA LEU A 86 -5.30 4.43 9.76
C LEU A 86 -6.19 5.21 8.78
N VAL A 87 -7.28 4.58 8.31
CA VAL A 87 -8.17 5.16 7.30
C VAL A 87 -8.92 6.37 7.86
N THR A 88 -9.38 6.32 9.12
CA THR A 88 -10.09 7.46 9.73
C THR A 88 -9.15 8.63 10.00
N PHE A 89 -7.92 8.37 10.46
CA PHE A 89 -6.92 9.41 10.68
C PHE A 89 -6.52 10.11 9.37
N ILE A 90 -6.12 9.34 8.35
CA ILE A 90 -5.77 9.90 7.04
C ILE A 90 -6.99 10.58 6.41
N GLY A 91 -8.16 9.97 6.52
CA GLY A 91 -9.42 10.52 6.03
C GLY A 91 -9.73 11.90 6.62
N TRP A 92 -9.57 12.05 7.93
CA TRP A 92 -9.74 13.34 8.59
C TRP A 92 -8.75 14.39 8.08
N ILE A 93 -7.46 14.06 7.97
CA ILE A 93 -6.44 14.97 7.43
C ILE A 93 -6.75 15.38 5.98
N VAL A 94 -7.13 14.42 5.12
CA VAL A 94 -7.44 14.69 3.71
C VAL A 94 -8.70 15.55 3.56
N VAL A 95 -9.75 15.31 4.37
CA VAL A 95 -10.98 16.12 4.37
C VAL A 95 -10.67 17.54 4.84
N ARG A 96 -9.91 17.69 5.93
CA ARG A 96 -9.45 18.99 6.43
C ARG A 96 -8.62 19.75 5.39
N TYR A 97 -7.69 19.10 4.72
CA TYR A 97 -6.91 19.69 3.64
C TYR A 97 -7.79 20.10 2.45
N ALA A 98 -8.76 19.25 2.06
CA ALA A 98 -9.68 19.54 0.97
C ALA A 98 -10.55 20.77 1.21
N ARG A 99 -10.86 21.08 2.47
CA ARG A 99 -11.61 22.29 2.88
C ARG A 99 -10.97 23.57 2.37
N THR A 100 -9.66 23.71 2.55
CA THR A 100 -8.89 24.89 2.12
C THR A 100 -8.45 24.79 0.66
N TYR A 101 -8.04 23.61 0.21
CA TYR A 101 -7.56 23.39 -1.16
C TYR A 101 -8.62 23.67 -2.23
N LEU A 102 -9.90 23.40 -1.93
CA LEU A 102 -11.03 23.57 -2.86
C LEU A 102 -11.89 24.78 -2.53
N ASP A 103 -11.41 25.71 -1.70
CA ASP A 103 -12.19 26.90 -1.36
C ASP A 103 -12.47 27.73 -2.61
N GLY A 104 -13.74 28.04 -2.85
CA GLY A 104 -14.19 28.79 -4.02
C GLY A 104 -14.45 27.96 -5.29
N GLU A 105 -14.18 26.64 -5.28
CA GLU A 105 -14.52 25.75 -6.39
C GLU A 105 -16.06 25.62 -6.56
N ALA A 106 -16.52 25.65 -7.81
CA ALA A 106 -17.95 25.64 -8.12
C ALA A 106 -18.66 24.35 -7.69
N ARG A 107 -17.92 23.23 -7.58
CA ARG A 107 -18.43 21.91 -7.22
C ARG A 107 -17.83 21.38 -5.92
N GLN A 108 -17.46 22.26 -4.99
CA GLN A 108 -16.83 21.88 -3.72
C GLN A 108 -17.68 20.88 -2.93
N GLY A 109 -19.00 21.11 -2.80
CA GLY A 109 -19.91 20.20 -2.10
C GLY A 109 -19.97 18.81 -2.74
N TYR A 110 -20.03 18.75 -4.06
CA TYR A 110 -19.99 17.49 -4.83
C TYR A 110 -18.68 16.73 -4.62
N PHE A 111 -17.54 17.42 -4.61
CA PHE A 111 -16.24 16.81 -4.34
C PHE A 111 -16.19 16.20 -2.93
N ILE A 112 -16.57 17.00 -1.93
CA ILE A 112 -16.58 16.56 -0.53
C ILE A 112 -17.54 15.37 -0.35
N GLY A 113 -18.70 15.40 -1.01
CA GLY A 113 -19.64 14.28 -1.00
C GLY A 113 -19.01 12.98 -1.49
N TRP A 114 -18.34 13.00 -2.64
CA TRP A 114 -17.66 11.80 -3.14
C TRP A 114 -16.43 11.41 -2.33
N LEU A 115 -15.71 12.36 -1.74
CA LEU A 115 -14.59 12.10 -0.85
C LEU A 115 -15.07 11.33 0.40
N CYS A 116 -16.13 11.81 1.05
CA CYS A 116 -16.74 11.13 2.20
C CYS A 116 -17.33 9.75 1.83
N THR A 117 -17.95 9.63 0.64
CA THR A 117 -18.46 8.35 0.12
C THR A 117 -17.32 7.35 -0.09
N ALA A 118 -16.20 7.78 -0.66
CA ALA A 118 -15.02 6.93 -0.84
C ALA A 118 -14.45 6.44 0.50
N LEU A 119 -14.31 7.34 1.46
CA LEU A 119 -13.86 7.00 2.82
C LEU A 119 -14.82 6.04 3.51
N ALA A 120 -16.13 6.27 3.44
CA ALA A 120 -17.13 5.38 4.01
C ALA A 120 -17.08 3.97 3.40
N ALA A 121 -16.91 3.88 2.07
CA ALA A 121 -16.76 2.60 1.38
C ALA A 121 -15.48 1.86 1.81
N VAL A 122 -14.35 2.55 1.99
CA VAL A 122 -13.11 1.95 2.50
C VAL A 122 -13.29 1.48 3.94
N LEU A 123 -13.98 2.24 4.80
CA LEU A 123 -14.26 1.82 6.17
C LEU A 123 -15.15 0.58 6.21
N LEU A 124 -16.20 0.49 5.36
CA LEU A 124 -17.01 -0.72 5.22
C LEU A 124 -16.20 -1.92 4.73
N LEU A 125 -15.21 -1.69 3.86
CA LEU A 125 -14.31 -2.73 3.35
C LEU A 125 -13.44 -3.32 4.46
N VAL A 126 -12.76 -2.46 5.24
CA VAL A 126 -11.74 -2.91 6.20
C VAL A 126 -12.33 -3.57 7.45
N GLN A 127 -13.59 -3.27 7.77
CA GLN A 127 -14.32 -3.88 8.90
C GLN A 127 -15.25 -5.01 8.49
N ALA A 128 -15.30 -5.39 7.20
CA ALA A 128 -16.22 -6.39 6.70
C ALA A 128 -16.07 -7.74 7.45
N GLY A 129 -17.17 -8.22 8.03
CA GLY A 129 -17.28 -9.54 8.64
C GLY A 129 -17.68 -10.63 7.65
N ASN A 130 -18.28 -10.25 6.50
CA ASN A 130 -18.68 -11.18 5.46
C ASN A 130 -18.17 -10.76 4.08
N VAL A 131 -18.06 -11.75 3.18
CA VAL A 131 -17.50 -11.56 1.84
C VAL A 131 -18.40 -10.74 0.92
N VAL A 132 -19.72 -10.74 1.13
CA VAL A 132 -20.67 -9.97 0.31
C VAL A 132 -20.51 -8.48 0.57
N GLN A 133 -20.43 -8.08 1.85
CA GLN A 133 -20.12 -6.70 2.24
C GLN A 133 -18.75 -6.27 1.69
N LEU A 134 -17.74 -7.14 1.77
CA LEU A 134 -16.40 -6.86 1.28
C LEU A 134 -16.42 -6.54 -0.22
N VAL A 135 -17.10 -7.36 -1.05
CA VAL A 135 -17.24 -7.13 -2.48
C VAL A 135 -18.02 -5.85 -2.78
N ALA A 136 -19.15 -5.63 -2.10
CA ALA A 136 -19.96 -4.42 -2.28
C ALA A 136 -19.13 -3.15 -1.97
N ALA A 137 -18.39 -3.16 -0.87
CA ALA A 137 -17.50 -2.06 -0.47
C ALA A 137 -16.32 -1.89 -1.45
N TRP A 138 -15.76 -2.97 -1.99
CA TRP A 138 -14.71 -2.94 -3.03
C TRP A 138 -15.18 -2.23 -4.30
N VAL A 139 -16.38 -2.57 -4.77
CA VAL A 139 -16.99 -1.95 -5.95
C VAL A 139 -17.35 -0.49 -5.66
N ALA A 140 -17.97 -0.21 -4.49
CA ALA A 140 -18.33 1.14 -4.08
C ALA A 140 -17.11 2.08 -3.99
N THR A 141 -16.00 1.61 -3.39
CA THR A 141 -14.73 2.35 -3.35
C THR A 141 -14.23 2.69 -4.76
N SER A 142 -14.32 1.73 -5.68
CA SER A 142 -13.88 1.93 -7.06
C SER A 142 -14.78 2.91 -7.81
N ALA A 143 -16.08 2.88 -7.57
CA ALA A 143 -17.06 3.80 -8.17
C ALA A 143 -16.89 5.24 -7.64
N ALA A 144 -16.76 5.41 -6.33
CA ALA A 144 -16.53 6.72 -5.71
C ALA A 144 -15.23 7.36 -6.21
N LEU A 145 -14.14 6.57 -6.24
CA LEU A 145 -12.87 7.06 -6.76
C LEU A 145 -12.95 7.44 -8.23
N HIS A 146 -13.70 6.71 -9.05
CA HIS A 146 -13.90 7.06 -10.46
C HIS A 146 -14.54 8.44 -10.63
N ARG A 147 -15.50 8.79 -9.76
CA ARG A 147 -16.13 10.13 -9.75
C ARG A 147 -15.15 11.23 -9.33
N LEU A 148 -14.29 10.94 -8.36
CA LEU A 148 -13.26 11.87 -7.90
C LEU A 148 -12.18 12.12 -8.97
N LEU A 149 -11.76 11.09 -9.71
CA LEU A 149 -10.80 11.23 -10.81
C LEU A 149 -11.34 12.06 -11.98
N LEU A 150 -12.66 12.02 -12.19
CA LEU A 150 -13.36 12.82 -13.19
C LEU A 150 -13.88 14.16 -12.64
N PHE A 151 -13.26 14.69 -11.58
CA PHE A 151 -13.67 15.99 -11.03
C PHE A 151 -13.52 17.12 -12.06
N TYR A 152 -12.48 17.10 -12.88
CA TYR A 152 -12.31 17.97 -14.05
C TYR A 152 -12.56 17.14 -15.34
N PRO A 153 -13.85 16.99 -15.75
CA PRO A 153 -14.22 16.07 -16.82
C PRO A 153 -13.72 16.50 -18.20
N ASP A 154 -13.42 17.78 -18.39
CA ASP A 154 -12.98 18.33 -19.68
C ASP A 154 -11.49 18.03 -19.97
N ARG A 155 -10.73 17.59 -18.96
CA ARG A 155 -9.32 17.23 -19.12
C ARG A 155 -9.18 15.86 -19.77
N ARG A 156 -8.66 15.80 -21.00
CA ARG A 156 -8.46 14.55 -21.76
C ARG A 156 -7.61 13.53 -21.02
N ALA A 157 -6.56 14.00 -20.34
CA ALA A 157 -5.69 13.13 -19.53
C ALA A 157 -6.47 12.48 -18.37
N ALA A 158 -7.33 13.22 -17.66
CA ALA A 158 -8.17 12.68 -16.59
C ALA A 158 -9.18 11.64 -17.12
N GLN A 159 -9.80 11.89 -18.28
CA GLN A 159 -10.73 10.95 -18.93
C GLN A 159 -10.01 9.64 -19.30
N ARG A 160 -8.81 9.73 -19.90
CA ARG A 160 -7.99 8.56 -20.26
C ARG A 160 -7.63 7.73 -19.04
N ALA A 161 -7.08 8.36 -18.01
CA ALA A 161 -6.72 7.71 -16.75
C ALA A 161 -7.93 7.05 -16.08
N ALA A 162 -9.07 7.73 -16.03
CA ALA A 162 -10.30 7.20 -15.44
C ALA A 162 -10.86 5.98 -16.20
N ARG A 163 -10.80 5.97 -17.55
CA ARG A 163 -11.21 4.82 -18.36
C ARG A 163 -10.31 3.61 -18.09
N LYS A 164 -8.99 3.80 -18.13
CA LYS A 164 -8.01 2.75 -17.86
C LYS A 164 -8.20 2.16 -16.45
N LYS A 165 -8.32 3.02 -15.44
CA LYS A 165 -8.62 2.61 -14.07
C LYS A 165 -9.93 1.85 -13.97
N ARG A 166 -11.00 2.28 -14.68
CA ARG A 166 -12.29 1.59 -14.69
C ARG A 166 -12.15 0.16 -15.22
N LEU A 167 -11.42 -0.04 -16.35
CA LEU A 167 -11.20 -1.36 -16.91
C LEU A 167 -10.52 -2.29 -15.91
N PHE A 168 -9.36 -1.92 -15.37
CA PHE A 168 -8.64 -2.76 -14.41
C PHE A 168 -9.42 -2.99 -13.13
N SER A 169 -10.19 -1.99 -12.66
CA SER A 169 -11.08 -2.16 -11.50
C SER A 169 -12.23 -3.12 -11.77
N SER A 170 -12.78 -3.15 -12.99
CA SER A 170 -13.84 -4.09 -13.36
C SER A 170 -13.32 -5.53 -13.46
N ILE A 171 -12.13 -5.73 -14.05
CA ILE A 171 -11.48 -7.05 -14.09
C ILE A 171 -11.13 -7.51 -12.66
N SER A 172 -10.62 -6.61 -11.82
CA SER A 172 -10.34 -6.90 -10.41
C SER A 172 -11.61 -7.30 -9.64
N ALA A 173 -12.72 -6.61 -9.87
CA ALA A 173 -14.00 -6.95 -9.24
C ALA A 173 -14.54 -8.31 -9.74
N ALA A 174 -14.41 -8.61 -11.04
CA ALA A 174 -14.79 -9.90 -11.59
C ALA A 174 -13.96 -11.05 -10.99
N ALA A 175 -12.63 -10.86 -10.90
CA ALA A 175 -11.75 -11.84 -10.25
C ALA A 175 -12.13 -12.06 -8.78
N LEU A 176 -12.43 -10.97 -8.04
CA LEU A 176 -12.88 -11.08 -6.65
C LEU A 176 -14.22 -11.81 -6.54
N LEU A 177 -15.19 -11.51 -7.39
CA LEU A 177 -16.48 -12.22 -7.43
C LEU A 177 -16.30 -13.71 -7.72
N THR A 178 -15.44 -14.07 -8.67
CA THR A 178 -15.08 -15.47 -8.96
C THR A 178 -14.47 -16.15 -7.75
N ALA A 179 -13.50 -15.47 -7.07
CA ALA A 179 -12.90 -15.98 -5.85
C ALA A 179 -13.94 -16.27 -4.77
N ILE A 180 -14.88 -15.34 -4.54
CA ILE A 180 -15.93 -15.50 -3.52
C ILE A 180 -16.90 -16.62 -3.90
N GLY A 181 -17.25 -16.78 -5.18
CA GLY A 181 -18.05 -17.92 -5.64
C GLY A 181 -17.37 -19.27 -5.34
N LEU A 182 -16.07 -19.38 -5.62
CA LEU A 182 -15.28 -20.58 -5.32
C LEU A 182 -15.15 -20.83 -3.81
N ILE A 183 -14.94 -19.77 -3.00
CA ILE A 183 -14.91 -19.83 -1.54
C ILE A 183 -16.26 -20.31 -1.01
N TRP A 184 -17.36 -19.76 -1.51
CA TRP A 184 -18.70 -20.17 -1.09
C TRP A 184 -18.98 -21.64 -1.42
N VAL A 185 -18.59 -22.12 -2.60
CA VAL A 185 -18.71 -23.53 -2.97
C VAL A 185 -17.86 -24.43 -2.08
N SER A 186 -16.66 -23.98 -1.68
CA SER A 186 -15.73 -24.78 -0.87
C SER A 186 -16.11 -24.83 0.62
N PHE A 187 -16.59 -23.72 1.17
CA PHE A 187 -16.77 -23.57 2.62
C PHE A 187 -18.24 -23.44 3.05
N GLY A 188 -19.19 -23.24 2.12
CA GLY A 188 -20.63 -23.13 2.41
C GLY A 188 -21.04 -21.92 3.24
N THR A 189 -20.18 -20.94 3.42
CA THR A 189 -20.41 -19.77 4.28
C THR A 189 -19.91 -18.47 3.64
N THR A 190 -20.52 -17.34 4.05
CA THR A 190 -20.07 -15.99 3.70
C THR A 190 -19.29 -15.31 4.82
N ASP A 191 -19.21 -15.90 6.02
CA ASP A 191 -18.53 -15.35 7.18
C ASP A 191 -17.02 -15.52 7.06
N ILE A 192 -16.28 -14.41 7.06
CA ILE A 192 -14.83 -14.39 6.85
C ILE A 192 -14.08 -15.09 8.00
N ALA A 193 -14.58 -15.01 9.23
CA ALA A 193 -13.94 -15.67 10.36
C ALA A 193 -14.00 -17.18 10.22
N THR A 194 -15.15 -17.72 9.85
CA THR A 194 -15.39 -19.15 9.61
C THR A 194 -14.57 -19.65 8.41
N ILE A 195 -14.51 -18.88 7.31
CA ILE A 195 -13.71 -19.21 6.13
C ILE A 195 -12.23 -19.38 6.52
N ASN A 196 -11.66 -18.42 7.25
CA ASN A 196 -10.26 -18.48 7.67
C ASN A 196 -10.01 -19.65 8.66
N ALA A 197 -10.94 -19.90 9.59
CA ALA A 197 -10.81 -21.02 10.52
C ALA A 197 -10.83 -22.38 9.80
N GLN A 198 -11.70 -22.54 8.82
CA GLN A 198 -11.77 -23.76 8.01
C GLN A 198 -10.55 -23.91 7.08
N ALA A 199 -10.03 -22.80 6.53
CA ALA A 199 -8.83 -22.81 5.70
C ALA A 199 -7.56 -23.24 6.49
N ARG A 200 -7.50 -22.98 7.79
CA ARG A 200 -6.38 -23.43 8.66
C ARG A 200 -6.34 -24.93 8.85
N THR A 201 -7.48 -25.61 8.87
CA THR A 201 -7.60 -27.04 9.19
C THR A 201 -7.85 -27.91 7.98
N GLY A 202 -8.22 -27.30 6.83
CA GLY A 202 -8.57 -28.01 5.61
C GLY A 202 -7.37 -28.39 4.76
N GLU A 203 -7.47 -29.50 4.05
CA GLU A 203 -6.53 -29.85 2.98
C GLU A 203 -6.77 -28.95 1.75
N GLY A 204 -5.69 -28.54 1.08
CA GLY A 204 -5.75 -27.71 -0.11
C GLY A 204 -6.43 -28.42 -1.28
N SER A 205 -7.66 -28.03 -1.61
CA SER A 205 -8.34 -28.48 -2.82
C SER A 205 -7.98 -27.58 -4.00
N TRP A 206 -8.16 -28.08 -5.22
CA TRP A 206 -7.95 -27.25 -6.44
C TRP A 206 -8.87 -26.02 -6.46
N LEU A 207 -10.06 -26.09 -5.87
CA LEU A 207 -10.99 -24.95 -5.74
C LEU A 207 -10.40 -23.87 -4.84
N ILE A 208 -9.79 -24.24 -3.72
CA ILE A 208 -9.15 -23.31 -2.78
C ILE A 208 -7.94 -22.65 -3.44
N VAL A 209 -7.10 -23.42 -4.15
CA VAL A 209 -5.95 -22.87 -4.89
C VAL A 209 -6.41 -21.91 -5.97
N THR A 210 -7.47 -22.24 -6.71
CA THR A 210 -8.05 -21.34 -7.73
C THR A 210 -8.66 -20.09 -7.09
N ALA A 211 -9.33 -20.21 -5.95
CA ALA A 211 -9.86 -19.06 -5.21
C ALA A 211 -8.73 -18.14 -4.75
N ALA A 212 -7.63 -18.69 -4.21
CA ALA A 212 -6.44 -17.94 -3.84
C ALA A 212 -5.82 -17.22 -5.06
N ALA A 213 -5.74 -17.88 -6.21
CA ALA A 213 -5.24 -17.27 -7.45
C ALA A 213 -6.13 -16.11 -7.91
N MET A 214 -7.46 -16.23 -7.80
CA MET A 214 -8.39 -15.15 -8.13
C MET A 214 -8.32 -13.99 -7.13
N LEU A 215 -8.14 -14.25 -5.83
CA LEU A 215 -7.86 -13.21 -4.83
C LEU A 215 -6.54 -12.48 -5.14
N ALA A 216 -5.49 -13.23 -5.47
CA ALA A 216 -4.20 -12.66 -5.88
C ALA A 216 -4.34 -11.79 -7.13
N LEU A 217 -5.06 -12.24 -8.15
CA LEU A 217 -5.34 -11.46 -9.36
C LEU A 217 -6.09 -10.17 -9.04
N ALA A 218 -7.14 -10.24 -8.21
CA ALA A 218 -7.88 -9.06 -7.77
C ALA A 218 -6.97 -8.06 -7.03
N ALA A 219 -6.09 -8.54 -6.16
CA ALA A 219 -5.12 -7.72 -5.42
C ALA A 219 -4.07 -7.08 -6.34
N ILE A 220 -3.49 -7.83 -7.28
CA ILE A 220 -2.52 -7.37 -8.28
C ILE A 220 -3.09 -6.20 -9.09
N LEU A 221 -4.30 -6.36 -9.64
CA LEU A 221 -4.95 -5.33 -10.45
C LEU A 221 -5.32 -4.08 -9.64
N LYS A 222 -5.70 -4.24 -8.38
CA LYS A 222 -6.05 -3.13 -7.48
C LYS A 222 -4.83 -2.36 -7.01
N SER A 223 -3.70 -3.03 -6.77
CA SER A 223 -2.46 -2.46 -6.23
C SER A 223 -1.46 -2.04 -7.31
N ALA A 224 -1.91 -1.83 -8.54
CA ALA A 224 -1.09 -1.33 -9.65
C ALA A 224 0.25 -2.07 -9.83
N GLN A 225 0.20 -3.42 -9.81
CA GLN A 225 1.38 -4.24 -10.06
C GLN A 225 1.74 -4.24 -11.56
N PHE A 226 3.00 -4.52 -11.88
CA PHE A 226 3.42 -4.78 -13.24
C PHE A 226 2.59 -5.95 -13.85
N PRO A 227 2.16 -5.88 -15.11
CA PRO A 227 2.32 -4.81 -16.09
C PRO A 227 1.19 -3.75 -16.04
N THR A 228 0.22 -3.89 -15.16
CA THR A 228 -1.03 -3.09 -15.13
C THR A 228 -0.92 -1.76 -14.38
N HIS A 229 0.27 -1.38 -13.94
CA HIS A 229 0.54 -0.18 -13.11
C HIS A 229 0.17 1.16 -13.77
N GLY A 230 0.06 1.19 -15.09
CA GLY A 230 -0.10 2.44 -15.86
C GLY A 230 -1.32 3.26 -15.48
N TRP A 231 -2.40 2.65 -14.99
CA TRP A 231 -3.55 3.41 -14.52
C TRP A 231 -3.22 4.33 -13.33
N LEU A 232 -2.27 3.92 -12.48
CA LEU A 232 -1.88 4.70 -11.31
C LEU A 232 -0.98 5.88 -11.66
N THR A 233 -0.04 5.69 -12.58
CA THR A 233 0.90 6.74 -12.98
C THR A 233 0.26 7.83 -13.85
N GLU A 234 -0.90 7.57 -14.45
CA GLU A 234 -1.64 8.52 -15.27
C GLU A 234 -2.65 9.38 -14.49
N VAL A 235 -3.00 9.03 -13.23
CA VAL A 235 -4.02 9.78 -12.45
C VAL A 235 -3.49 11.06 -11.78
N MET A 236 -2.34 11.57 -12.19
CA MET A 236 -1.70 12.74 -11.57
C MET A 236 -2.44 14.08 -11.82
N GLU A 237 -3.37 14.09 -12.77
CA GLU A 237 -4.25 15.23 -13.06
C GLU A 237 -5.36 15.46 -12.01
N ALA A 238 -5.56 14.50 -11.11
CA ALA A 238 -6.55 14.60 -10.05
C ALA A 238 -6.14 15.67 -9.01
N PRO A 239 -7.12 16.32 -8.33
CA PRO A 239 -6.84 17.20 -7.21
C PRO A 239 -5.97 16.52 -6.15
N THR A 240 -5.07 17.29 -5.51
CA THR A 240 -4.12 16.76 -4.51
C THR A 240 -4.76 15.93 -3.40
N PRO A 241 -5.93 16.29 -2.82
CA PRO A 241 -6.61 15.45 -1.84
C PRO A 241 -7.00 14.06 -2.39
N VAL A 242 -7.36 13.96 -3.68
CA VAL A 242 -7.66 12.66 -4.33
C VAL A 242 -6.39 11.84 -4.49
N SER A 243 -5.28 12.48 -4.90
CA SER A 243 -3.99 11.79 -5.01
C SER A 243 -3.54 11.27 -3.64
N ALA A 244 -3.67 12.06 -2.57
CA ALA A 244 -3.35 11.62 -1.22
C ALA A 244 -4.23 10.43 -0.79
N LEU A 245 -5.56 10.51 -0.97
CA LEU A 245 -6.47 9.41 -0.64
C LEU A 245 -6.17 8.15 -1.45
N LEU A 246 -5.90 8.29 -2.75
CA LEU A 246 -5.61 7.17 -3.64
C LEU A 246 -4.33 6.45 -3.21
N HIS A 247 -3.22 7.19 -3.09
CA HIS A 247 -1.90 6.63 -2.86
C HIS A 247 -1.65 6.23 -1.40
N ALA A 248 -2.31 6.87 -0.43
CA ALA A 248 -2.20 6.51 0.98
C ALA A 248 -3.31 5.57 1.48
N GLY A 249 -4.41 5.43 0.74
CA GLY A 249 -5.59 4.67 1.18
C GLY A 249 -5.97 3.56 0.21
N VAL A 250 -6.63 3.93 -0.89
CA VAL A 250 -7.35 3.00 -1.77
C VAL A 250 -6.44 1.96 -2.43
N ILE A 251 -5.19 2.31 -2.74
CA ILE A 251 -4.22 1.41 -3.38
C ILE A 251 -3.83 0.22 -2.50
N ASN A 252 -3.91 0.38 -1.18
CA ASN A 252 -3.56 -0.65 -0.21
C ASN A 252 -4.63 -1.75 -0.09
N ALA A 253 -5.81 -1.56 -0.69
CA ALA A 253 -6.91 -2.51 -0.60
C ALA A 253 -6.54 -3.91 -1.11
N GLY A 254 -5.64 -4.02 -2.11
CA GLY A 254 -5.13 -5.31 -2.58
C GLY A 254 -4.33 -6.05 -1.52
N GLY A 255 -3.37 -5.38 -0.86
CA GLY A 255 -2.62 -5.96 0.25
C GLY A 255 -3.51 -6.31 1.43
N PHE A 256 -4.45 -5.42 1.78
CA PHE A 256 -5.46 -5.72 2.80
C PHE A 256 -6.27 -6.98 2.47
N LEU A 257 -6.69 -7.17 1.21
CA LEU A 257 -7.40 -8.37 0.77
C LEU A 257 -6.58 -9.64 1.02
N LEU A 258 -5.29 -9.64 0.64
CA LEU A 258 -4.39 -10.79 0.87
C LEU A 258 -4.18 -11.06 2.37
N ILE A 259 -4.03 -10.02 3.20
CA ILE A 259 -3.90 -10.12 4.65
C ILE A 259 -5.20 -10.66 5.28
N ARG A 260 -6.36 -10.21 4.81
CA ARG A 260 -7.68 -10.64 5.34
C ARG A 260 -7.95 -12.11 5.08
N PHE A 261 -7.45 -12.65 3.98
CA PHE A 261 -7.54 -14.06 3.61
C PHE A 261 -6.19 -14.80 3.75
N ALA A 262 -5.35 -14.37 4.70
CA ALA A 262 -4.01 -14.91 4.87
C ALA A 262 -4.00 -16.43 5.06
N ASP A 263 -4.93 -16.99 5.84
CA ASP A 263 -5.05 -18.44 6.06
C ASP A 263 -5.31 -19.22 4.76
N LEU A 264 -6.19 -18.68 3.92
CA LEU A 264 -6.46 -19.26 2.60
C LEU A 264 -5.27 -19.08 1.65
N MET A 265 -4.54 -17.96 1.74
CA MET A 265 -3.35 -17.73 0.90
C MET A 265 -2.22 -18.71 1.24
N VAL A 266 -2.00 -19.02 2.54
CA VAL A 266 -0.97 -19.98 2.99
C VAL A 266 -1.23 -21.39 2.44
N SER A 267 -2.49 -21.79 2.23
CA SER A 267 -2.81 -23.10 1.64
C SER A 267 -2.48 -23.19 0.12
N ALA A 268 -2.02 -22.11 -0.51
CA ALA A 268 -1.70 -22.05 -1.94
C ALA A 268 -0.26 -21.54 -2.19
N PRO A 269 0.80 -22.29 -1.83
CA PRO A 269 2.19 -21.84 -1.89
C PRO A 269 2.64 -21.43 -3.30
N GLY A 270 2.13 -22.08 -4.36
CA GLY A 270 2.41 -21.67 -5.73
C GLY A 270 1.89 -20.28 -6.06
N VAL A 271 0.73 -19.87 -5.52
CA VAL A 271 0.17 -18.51 -5.68
C VAL A 271 1.02 -17.50 -4.92
N LEU A 272 1.46 -17.86 -3.70
CA LEU A 272 2.37 -17.01 -2.93
C LEU A 272 3.69 -16.80 -3.66
N ALA A 273 4.24 -17.83 -4.30
CA ALA A 273 5.45 -17.74 -5.11
C ALA A 273 5.29 -16.73 -6.28
N VAL A 274 4.17 -16.79 -6.99
CA VAL A 274 3.84 -15.82 -8.07
C VAL A 274 3.75 -14.40 -7.51
N LEU A 275 3.11 -14.22 -6.35
CA LEU A 275 3.05 -12.91 -5.69
C LEU A 275 4.44 -12.40 -5.28
N ALA A 276 5.30 -13.28 -4.76
CA ALA A 276 6.67 -12.91 -4.39
C ALA A 276 7.49 -12.46 -5.61
N MET A 277 7.44 -13.20 -6.71
CA MET A 277 8.16 -12.86 -7.94
C MET A 277 7.63 -11.57 -8.57
N LEU A 278 6.32 -11.47 -8.76
CA LEU A 278 5.69 -10.30 -9.38
C LEU A 278 5.87 -9.05 -8.52
N GLY A 279 5.70 -9.19 -7.21
CA GLY A 279 5.89 -8.12 -6.24
C GLY A 279 7.34 -7.63 -6.20
N GLY A 280 8.30 -8.55 -6.11
CA GLY A 280 9.72 -8.23 -6.12
C GLY A 280 10.16 -7.53 -7.42
N PHE A 281 9.73 -8.05 -8.57
CA PHE A 281 9.98 -7.40 -9.85
C PHE A 281 9.36 -6.01 -9.93
N THR A 282 8.09 -5.86 -9.53
CA THR A 282 7.39 -4.56 -9.53
C THR A 282 8.08 -3.56 -8.62
N ALA A 283 8.58 -4.00 -7.46
CA ALA A 283 9.30 -3.14 -6.51
C ALA A 283 10.59 -2.60 -7.12
N LEU A 284 11.41 -3.45 -7.71
CA LEU A 284 12.67 -3.05 -8.37
C LEU A 284 12.41 -2.16 -9.58
N PHE A 285 11.50 -2.57 -10.45
CA PHE A 285 11.13 -1.81 -11.65
C PHE A 285 10.61 -0.43 -11.29
N GLY A 286 9.65 -0.34 -10.36
CA GLY A 286 9.08 0.93 -9.91
C GLY A 286 10.13 1.85 -9.26
N ALA A 287 11.04 1.30 -8.46
CA ALA A 287 12.12 2.06 -7.83
C ALA A 287 13.11 2.63 -8.86
N LEU A 288 13.52 1.83 -9.85
CA LEU A 288 14.42 2.29 -10.91
C LEU A 288 13.77 3.38 -11.79
N VAL A 289 12.52 3.20 -12.17
CA VAL A 289 11.79 4.21 -12.95
C VAL A 289 11.60 5.50 -12.16
N MET A 290 11.26 5.40 -10.86
CA MET A 290 11.12 6.56 -9.97
C MET A 290 12.33 7.49 -10.01
N LEU A 291 13.54 6.94 -10.02
CA LEU A 291 14.80 7.72 -10.05
C LEU A 291 14.98 8.55 -11.33
N THR A 292 14.26 8.23 -12.39
CA THR A 292 14.36 8.92 -13.68
C THR A 292 13.28 9.98 -13.90
N GLN A 293 12.31 10.10 -12.99
CA GLN A 293 11.16 10.98 -13.17
C GLN A 293 11.45 12.40 -12.72
N PRO A 294 11.27 13.41 -13.60
CA PRO A 294 11.58 14.81 -13.26
C PRO A 294 10.48 15.48 -12.41
N ALA A 295 9.22 15.06 -12.55
CA ALA A 295 8.10 15.67 -11.84
C ALA A 295 7.84 14.99 -10.49
N VAL A 296 7.70 15.78 -9.42
CA VAL A 296 7.54 15.30 -8.04
C VAL A 296 6.35 14.34 -7.90
N LYS A 297 5.16 14.71 -8.41
CA LYS A 297 3.98 13.84 -8.34
C LYS A 297 4.16 12.54 -9.11
N THR A 298 4.80 12.57 -10.28
CA THR A 298 5.07 11.36 -11.08
C THR A 298 6.08 10.47 -10.36
N SER A 299 7.15 11.02 -9.80
CA SER A 299 8.09 10.28 -8.97
C SER A 299 7.41 9.65 -7.76
N LEU A 300 6.51 10.37 -7.06
CA LEU A 300 5.71 9.84 -5.95
C LEU A 300 4.77 8.70 -6.39
N ALA A 301 4.21 8.77 -7.60
CA ALA A 301 3.38 7.70 -8.15
C ALA A 301 4.20 6.43 -8.42
N TRP A 302 5.37 6.54 -9.05
CA TRP A 302 6.28 5.43 -9.26
C TRP A 302 6.82 4.84 -7.95
N SER A 303 7.11 5.71 -6.97
CA SER A 303 7.42 5.27 -5.62
C SER A 303 6.27 4.46 -4.99
N THR A 304 5.00 4.80 -5.30
CA THR A 304 3.86 3.99 -4.85
C THR A 304 3.83 2.64 -5.55
N VAL A 305 4.08 2.57 -6.87
CA VAL A 305 4.21 1.28 -7.60
C VAL A 305 5.28 0.40 -6.96
N ALA A 306 6.46 0.96 -6.68
CA ALA A 306 7.56 0.24 -6.01
C ALA A 306 7.15 -0.30 -4.63
N GLN A 307 6.51 0.53 -3.80
CA GLN A 307 6.09 0.15 -2.45
C GLN A 307 4.96 -0.89 -2.46
N MET A 308 4.00 -0.78 -3.40
CA MET A 308 2.98 -1.81 -3.57
C MET A 308 3.57 -3.13 -4.07
N GLY A 309 4.62 -3.08 -4.91
CA GLY A 309 5.41 -4.26 -5.28
C GLY A 309 6.03 -4.91 -4.06
N PHE A 310 6.68 -4.12 -3.21
CA PHE A 310 7.31 -4.61 -1.99
C PHE A 310 6.31 -5.20 -0.99
N MET A 311 5.14 -4.57 -0.81
CA MET A 311 4.04 -5.11 -0.04
C MET A 311 3.54 -6.46 -0.60
N THR A 312 3.44 -6.58 -1.92
CA THR A 312 3.04 -7.84 -2.58
C THR A 312 4.09 -8.93 -2.39
N LEU A 313 5.39 -8.58 -2.45
CA LEU A 313 6.50 -9.47 -2.08
C LEU A 313 6.37 -9.97 -0.64
N GLN A 314 6.07 -9.08 0.32
CA GLN A 314 5.85 -9.46 1.72
C GLN A 314 4.69 -10.46 1.86
N CYS A 315 3.55 -10.21 1.20
CA CYS A 315 2.44 -11.15 1.18
C CYS A 315 2.84 -12.49 0.52
N GLY A 316 3.62 -12.45 -0.56
CA GLY A 316 4.12 -13.65 -1.26
C GLY A 316 5.11 -14.47 -0.44
N LEU A 317 5.82 -13.85 0.50
CA LEU A 317 6.67 -14.53 1.49
C LEU A 317 5.88 -14.95 2.76
N ALA A 318 4.56 -14.84 2.75
CA ALA A 318 3.67 -15.07 3.90
C ALA A 318 3.98 -14.20 5.13
N LEU A 319 4.60 -13.04 4.95
CA LEU A 319 4.92 -12.07 6.00
C LEU A 319 3.77 -11.07 6.19
N PHE A 320 2.55 -11.56 6.46
CA PHE A 320 1.34 -10.75 6.56
C PHE A 320 1.38 -9.69 7.67
N PRO A 321 1.96 -9.96 8.87
CA PRO A 321 2.16 -8.91 9.88
C PRO A 321 3.02 -7.75 9.38
N LEU A 322 4.10 -8.04 8.66
CA LEU A 322 4.98 -7.02 8.07
C LEU A 322 4.32 -6.28 6.90
N ALA A 323 3.49 -6.97 6.11
CA ALA A 323 2.69 -6.34 5.06
C ALA A 323 1.67 -5.34 5.66
N LEU A 324 1.04 -5.67 6.80
CA LEU A 324 0.14 -4.76 7.51
C LEU A 324 0.91 -3.53 8.05
N LEU A 325 2.07 -3.74 8.66
CA LEU A 325 2.95 -2.66 9.12
C LEU A 325 3.39 -1.78 7.94
N HIS A 326 3.71 -2.38 6.79
CA HIS A 326 4.05 -1.65 5.57
C HIS A 326 2.88 -0.77 5.11
N ILE A 327 1.64 -1.27 5.11
CA ILE A 327 0.46 -0.46 4.78
C ILE A 327 0.38 0.76 5.67
N VAL A 328 0.56 0.62 6.98
CA VAL A 328 0.52 1.74 7.93
C VAL A 328 1.60 2.77 7.64
N ALA A 329 2.86 2.34 7.59
CA ALA A 329 4.00 3.24 7.36
C ALA A 329 3.93 3.94 6.01
N HIS A 330 3.62 3.17 4.94
CA HIS A 330 3.45 3.68 3.59
C HIS A 330 2.34 4.72 3.50
N SER A 331 1.19 4.45 4.11
CA SER A 331 0.03 5.34 4.07
C SER A 331 0.32 6.69 4.74
N LEU A 332 0.92 6.68 5.92
CA LEU A 332 1.30 7.91 6.63
C LEU A 332 2.32 8.73 5.83
N TYR A 333 3.36 8.08 5.31
CA TYR A 333 4.36 8.72 4.48
C TYR A 333 3.76 9.32 3.20
N LYS A 334 2.93 8.54 2.48
CA LYS A 334 2.34 8.99 1.20
C LYS A 334 1.31 10.10 1.39
N ALA A 335 0.48 10.04 2.43
CA ALA A 335 -0.43 11.14 2.76
C ALA A 335 0.37 12.44 2.93
N HIS A 336 1.42 12.42 3.77
CA HIS A 336 2.29 13.57 3.97
C HIS A 336 2.94 14.05 2.66
N ALA A 337 3.59 13.16 1.92
CA ALA A 337 4.34 13.50 0.72
C ALA A 337 3.45 14.12 -0.39
N PHE A 338 2.25 13.58 -0.62
CA PHE A 338 1.32 14.14 -1.59
C PHE A 338 0.72 15.48 -1.14
N LEU A 339 0.32 15.61 0.12
CA LEU A 339 -0.23 16.86 0.64
C LEU A 339 0.82 17.98 0.67
N ALA A 340 2.07 17.65 0.96
CA ALA A 340 3.20 18.59 0.95
C ALA A 340 3.70 18.94 -0.47
N SER A 341 3.33 18.18 -1.50
CA SER A 341 3.87 18.34 -2.86
C SER A 341 3.56 19.71 -3.51
N GLY A 342 2.56 20.44 -3.01
CA GLY A 342 2.22 21.78 -3.47
C GLY A 342 3.29 22.84 -3.15
N GLY A 343 4.01 22.71 -2.02
CA GLY A 343 5.10 23.61 -1.62
C GLY A 343 6.51 23.12 -2.03
N ALA A 344 6.60 22.03 -2.80
CA ALA A 344 7.88 21.40 -3.12
C ALA A 344 8.85 22.32 -3.89
N VAL A 345 8.33 23.22 -4.73
CA VAL A 345 9.15 24.18 -5.51
C VAL A 345 9.82 25.19 -4.58
N GLU A 346 9.07 25.74 -3.62
CA GLU A 346 9.61 26.70 -2.63
C GLU A 346 10.63 25.99 -1.70
N GLN A 347 10.33 24.77 -1.31
CA GLN A 347 11.20 23.96 -0.46
C GLN A 347 12.50 23.60 -1.16
N VAL A 348 12.47 23.21 -2.45
CA VAL A 348 13.67 22.95 -3.25
C VAL A 348 14.48 24.22 -3.50
N ALA A 349 13.80 25.36 -3.73
CA ALA A 349 14.47 26.66 -3.90
C ALA A 349 15.17 27.14 -2.61
N SER A 350 14.64 26.76 -1.43
CA SER A 350 15.23 27.11 -0.13
C SER A 350 16.41 26.21 0.28
N ILE A 351 16.55 25.03 -0.32
CA ILE A 351 17.67 24.10 -0.03
C ILE A 351 18.91 24.64 -0.74
N ARG A 352 19.90 25.10 0.04
CA ARG A 352 21.25 25.35 -0.48
C ARG A 352 21.75 24.04 -1.10
N ARG A 353 22.18 24.09 -2.37
CA ARG A 353 22.75 22.92 -3.05
C ARG A 353 23.87 22.36 -2.17
N PRO A 354 23.83 21.09 -1.80
CA PRO A 354 24.95 20.48 -1.09
C PRO A 354 26.20 20.63 -1.96
N GLY A 355 27.34 20.86 -1.33
CA GLY A 355 28.63 20.84 -2.00
C GLY A 355 28.85 19.50 -2.72
N PRO A 356 29.96 19.34 -3.46
CA PRO A 356 30.26 18.11 -4.17
C PRO A 356 30.16 16.92 -3.22
N VAL A 357 29.26 15.98 -3.57
CA VAL A 357 29.08 14.73 -2.81
C VAL A 357 30.33 13.89 -3.04
N ALA A 358 30.96 13.42 -1.97
CA ALA A 358 32.06 12.48 -2.08
C ALA A 358 31.60 11.22 -2.81
N VAL A 359 32.30 10.84 -3.88
CA VAL A 359 31.97 9.64 -4.67
C VAL A 359 32.66 8.45 -4.01
N PRO A 360 31.89 7.45 -3.51
CA PRO A 360 32.51 6.27 -2.91
C PRO A 360 33.21 5.43 -4.00
N ASN A 361 34.39 4.94 -3.70
CA ASN A 361 35.06 3.92 -4.51
C ASN A 361 34.47 2.53 -4.24
N GLY A 362 34.79 1.53 -5.08
CA GLY A 362 34.22 0.17 -4.94
C GLY A 362 34.53 -0.46 -3.57
N LEU A 363 35.70 -0.19 -2.98
CA LEU A 363 36.07 -0.71 -1.67
C LEU A 363 35.23 -0.07 -0.54
N ALA A 364 34.96 1.24 -0.61
CA ALA A 364 34.09 1.93 0.34
C ALA A 364 32.66 1.37 0.28
N VAL A 365 32.14 1.05 -0.91
CA VAL A 365 30.83 0.41 -1.08
C VAL A 365 30.83 -0.97 -0.41
N VAL A 366 31.81 -1.84 -0.70
CA VAL A 366 31.89 -3.17 -0.08
C VAL A 366 31.98 -3.07 1.45
N ARG A 367 32.83 -2.18 1.99
CA ARG A 367 32.93 -1.94 3.43
C ARG A 367 31.60 -1.49 4.03
N ALA A 368 30.88 -0.57 3.36
CA ALA A 368 29.58 -0.09 3.82
C ALA A 368 28.56 -1.21 3.90
N PHE A 369 28.49 -2.08 2.89
CA PHE A 369 27.58 -3.24 2.90
C PHE A 369 27.93 -4.22 4.02
N LEU A 370 29.22 -4.51 4.23
CA LEU A 370 29.65 -5.41 5.33
C LEU A 370 29.34 -4.81 6.70
N ILE A 371 29.57 -3.52 6.91
CA ILE A 371 29.24 -2.82 8.17
C ILE A 371 27.72 -2.80 8.39
N ALA A 372 26.92 -2.49 7.38
CA ALA A 372 25.47 -2.50 7.47
C ALA A 372 24.95 -3.90 7.83
N LEU A 373 25.49 -4.94 7.19
CA LEU A 373 25.14 -6.32 7.48
C LEU A 373 25.56 -6.73 8.90
N ALA A 374 26.74 -6.32 9.37
CA ALA A 374 27.20 -6.57 10.74
C ALA A 374 26.31 -5.89 11.78
N ILE A 375 25.94 -4.61 11.56
CA ILE A 375 24.99 -3.90 12.42
C ILE A 375 23.65 -4.63 12.46
N TYR A 376 23.12 -5.03 11.30
CA TYR A 376 21.86 -5.76 11.20
C TYR A 376 21.91 -7.11 11.94
N ALA A 377 22.97 -7.89 11.70
CA ALA A 377 23.16 -9.19 12.36
C ALA A 377 23.32 -9.04 13.88
N GLY A 378 24.12 -8.08 14.35
CA GLY A 378 24.33 -7.81 15.77
C GLY A 378 23.05 -7.38 16.49
N ILE A 379 22.29 -6.44 15.92
CA ILE A 379 21.00 -6.00 16.48
C ILE A 379 19.98 -7.14 16.40
N GLY A 380 19.92 -7.88 15.28
CA GLY A 380 19.06 -9.04 15.11
C GLY A 380 19.34 -10.13 16.14
N ALA A 381 20.60 -10.41 16.43
CA ALA A 381 21.01 -11.34 17.48
C ALA A 381 20.58 -10.84 18.87
N ALA A 382 20.80 -9.57 19.20
CA ALA A 382 20.37 -8.97 20.46
C ALA A 382 18.85 -9.12 20.67
N PHE A 383 18.04 -8.83 19.64
CA PHE A 383 16.60 -9.08 19.67
C PHE A 383 16.24 -10.55 19.80
N GLY A 384 16.99 -11.45 19.13
CA GLY A 384 16.81 -12.89 19.24
C GLY A 384 17.06 -13.41 20.65
N PHE A 385 18.13 -12.94 21.32
CA PHE A 385 18.42 -13.30 22.72
C PHE A 385 17.41 -12.72 23.71
N THR A 386 16.81 -11.54 23.39
CA THR A 386 15.86 -10.88 24.30
C THR A 386 14.44 -11.42 24.16
N PHE A 387 13.97 -11.65 22.93
CA PHE A 387 12.58 -11.99 22.61
C PHE A 387 12.40 -13.41 22.04
N GLY A 388 13.48 -14.18 21.90
CA GLY A 388 13.50 -15.53 21.31
C GLY A 388 13.79 -15.54 19.81
N PHE A 389 14.59 -16.52 19.39
CA PHE A 389 14.89 -16.74 17.96
C PHE A 389 13.74 -17.42 17.23
N GLU A 390 12.86 -18.09 17.97
CA GLU A 390 11.71 -18.84 17.43
C GLU A 390 10.71 -17.95 16.68
N HIS A 391 10.67 -16.67 17.02
CA HIS A 391 9.80 -15.67 16.38
C HIS A 391 10.39 -15.04 15.12
N LYS A 392 11.61 -15.44 14.68
CA LYS A 392 12.29 -14.84 13.52
C LYS A 392 12.33 -15.81 12.36
N SER A 393 11.32 -15.73 11.50
CA SER A 393 11.31 -16.54 10.27
C SER A 393 12.46 -16.16 9.33
N PRO A 394 13.04 -17.12 8.59
CA PRO A 394 14.04 -16.85 7.57
C PRO A 394 13.56 -15.81 6.52
N GLN A 395 12.28 -15.82 6.19
CA GLN A 395 11.65 -14.86 5.29
C GLN A 395 11.75 -13.42 5.82
N ALA A 396 11.50 -13.23 7.11
CA ALA A 396 11.60 -11.92 7.75
C ALA A 396 13.06 -11.43 7.81
N LEU A 397 14.03 -12.34 8.05
CA LEU A 397 15.46 -12.01 8.02
C LEU A 397 15.92 -11.62 6.61
N ALA A 398 15.46 -12.33 5.56
CA ALA A 398 15.74 -12.00 4.18
C ALA A 398 15.18 -10.61 3.82
N LEU A 399 13.96 -10.31 4.23
CA LEU A 399 13.33 -9.01 4.01
C LEU A 399 14.08 -7.87 4.73
N GLY A 400 14.50 -8.11 5.98
CA GLY A 400 15.33 -7.16 6.72
C GLY A 400 16.68 -6.92 6.07
N THR A 401 17.30 -7.94 5.48
CA THR A 401 18.53 -7.81 4.69
C THR A 401 18.32 -6.90 3.48
N ILE A 402 17.19 -7.02 2.77
CA ILE A 402 16.84 -6.12 1.67
C ILE A 402 16.68 -4.68 2.17
N LEU A 403 16.04 -4.47 3.31
CA LEU A 403 15.87 -3.14 3.90
C LEU A 403 17.21 -2.50 4.24
N ILE A 404 18.14 -3.29 4.83
CA ILE A 404 19.45 -2.77 5.25
C ILE A 404 20.33 -2.41 4.05
N PHE A 405 20.12 -2.97 2.85
CA PHE A 405 20.81 -2.55 1.65
C PHE A 405 20.52 -1.07 1.29
N GLY A 406 19.30 -0.60 1.55
CA GLY A 406 18.97 0.82 1.42
C GLY A 406 19.76 1.70 2.39
N VAL A 407 20.02 1.18 3.60
CA VAL A 407 20.84 1.87 4.61
C VAL A 407 22.33 1.80 4.27
N ALA A 408 22.80 0.68 3.69
CA ALA A 408 24.18 0.52 3.25
C ALA A 408 24.60 1.57 2.22
N TYR A 409 23.68 1.98 1.34
CA TYR A 409 23.90 3.08 0.41
C TYR A 409 24.24 4.40 1.12
N LEU A 410 23.52 4.74 2.19
CA LEU A 410 23.81 5.94 2.99
C LEU A 410 25.17 5.82 3.71
N LEU A 411 25.51 4.63 4.21
CA LEU A 411 26.81 4.36 4.82
C LEU A 411 27.95 4.48 3.81
N ALA A 412 27.76 4.04 2.56
CA ALA A 412 28.76 4.16 1.51
C ALA A 412 29.14 5.61 1.25
N GLN A 413 28.18 6.53 1.29
CA GLN A 413 28.45 7.96 1.17
C GLN A 413 29.23 8.51 2.37
N GLY A 414 28.95 8.01 3.59
CA GLY A 414 29.64 8.41 4.81
C GLY A 414 31.03 7.80 4.99
N LEU A 415 31.37 6.75 4.23
CA LEU A 415 32.67 6.04 4.25
C LEU A 415 33.56 6.39 3.05
N ALA A 416 33.12 7.28 2.16
CA ALA A 416 33.93 7.75 1.08
C ALA A 416 35.20 8.48 1.61
N ASP A 417 36.34 8.32 0.96
CA ASP A 417 37.64 8.80 1.44
C ASP A 417 37.70 10.30 1.77
N ALA A 418 36.83 11.10 1.18
CA ALA A 418 36.70 12.54 1.43
C ALA A 418 35.48 12.89 2.36
N ALA A 419 34.84 11.91 2.99
CA ALA A 419 33.67 12.17 3.82
C ALA A 419 34.04 12.79 5.17
N PRO A 420 33.39 13.87 5.62
CA PRO A 420 33.65 14.44 6.94
C PRO A 420 33.23 13.46 8.05
N HIS A 421 34.04 13.35 9.12
CA HIS A 421 33.72 12.50 10.29
C HIS A 421 32.32 12.66 10.86
N PRO A 422 31.69 13.87 10.92
CA PRO A 422 30.30 14.02 11.34
C PRO A 422 29.30 13.29 10.43
N LEU A 423 29.57 13.17 9.12
CA LEU A 423 28.72 12.44 8.18
C LEU A 423 28.78 10.94 8.45
N THR A 424 29.98 10.38 8.63
CA THR A 424 30.16 8.95 8.97
C THR A 424 29.43 8.58 10.26
N ARG A 425 29.57 9.41 11.31
CA ARG A 425 28.87 9.20 12.58
C ARG A 425 27.35 9.25 12.41
N ARG A 426 26.82 10.23 11.68
CA ARG A 426 25.37 10.37 11.43
C ARG A 426 24.82 9.17 10.65
N THR A 427 25.50 8.74 9.60
CA THR A 427 25.05 7.58 8.80
C THR A 427 25.08 6.30 9.62
N ALA A 428 26.08 6.08 10.47
CA ALA A 428 26.12 4.93 11.38
C ALA A 428 24.97 4.95 12.40
N ILE A 429 24.64 6.11 12.98
CA ILE A 429 23.51 6.27 13.89
C ILE A 429 22.20 5.96 13.17
N TYR A 430 21.99 6.48 11.96
CA TYR A 430 20.77 6.21 11.18
C TYR A 430 20.65 4.74 10.78
N ALA A 431 21.76 4.09 10.43
CA ALA A 431 21.80 2.66 10.14
C ALA A 431 21.36 1.82 11.35
N SER A 432 21.93 2.11 12.51
CA SER A 432 21.59 1.43 13.76
C SER A 432 20.13 1.68 14.17
N ALA A 433 19.67 2.94 14.09
CA ALA A 433 18.29 3.30 14.38
C ALA A 433 17.29 2.61 13.45
N ALA A 434 17.61 2.51 12.15
CA ALA A 434 16.78 1.81 11.17
C ALA A 434 16.70 0.31 11.47
N ALA A 435 17.82 -0.33 11.82
CA ALA A 435 17.83 -1.76 12.19
C ALA A 435 17.05 -2.02 13.49
N ILE A 436 17.26 -1.19 14.52
CA ILE A 436 16.50 -1.29 15.79
C ILE A 436 15.01 -1.09 15.51
N GLY A 437 14.65 -0.03 14.76
CA GLY A 437 13.27 0.25 14.39
C GLY A 437 12.62 -0.90 13.63
N TYR A 438 13.33 -1.50 12.68
CA TYR A 438 12.84 -2.67 11.94
C TYR A 438 12.49 -3.84 12.86
N PHE A 439 13.43 -4.27 13.71
CA PHE A 439 13.20 -5.41 14.60
C PHE A 439 12.14 -5.12 15.66
N ALA A 440 12.11 -3.90 16.21
CA ALA A 440 11.09 -3.48 17.19
C ALA A 440 9.68 -3.49 16.57
N LEU A 441 9.54 -2.89 15.38
CA LEU A 441 8.26 -2.83 14.67
C LEU A 441 7.82 -4.20 14.16
N GLN A 442 8.76 -5.05 13.71
CA GLN A 442 8.48 -6.44 13.35
C GLN A 442 7.90 -7.20 14.55
N THR A 443 8.62 -7.19 15.68
CA THR A 443 8.17 -7.88 16.91
C THR A 443 6.81 -7.35 17.38
N ALA A 444 6.60 -6.02 17.34
CA ALA A 444 5.32 -5.42 17.68
C ALA A 444 4.18 -5.84 16.73
N ALA A 445 4.44 -5.90 15.42
CA ALA A 445 3.45 -6.34 14.43
C ALA A 445 3.08 -7.82 14.61
N GLU A 446 4.06 -8.69 14.83
CA GLU A 446 3.84 -10.11 15.10
C GLU A 446 3.03 -10.31 16.40
N TRP A 447 3.41 -9.62 17.48
CA TRP A 447 2.68 -9.65 18.75
C TRP A 447 1.24 -9.13 18.60
N LEU A 448 1.04 -8.01 17.92
CA LEU A 448 -0.28 -7.40 17.72
C LEU A 448 -1.23 -8.30 16.92
N THR A 449 -0.69 -9.06 15.96
CA THR A 449 -1.48 -9.90 15.05
C THR A 449 -1.49 -11.37 15.46
N ALA A 450 -0.86 -11.72 16.58
CA ALA A 450 -0.82 -13.10 17.11
C ALA A 450 -2.25 -13.64 17.30
N GLY A 451 -2.50 -14.85 16.85
CA GLY A 451 -3.82 -15.50 16.91
C GLY A 451 -4.84 -15.00 15.87
N VAL A 452 -4.58 -13.87 15.19
CA VAL A 452 -5.44 -13.33 14.12
C VAL A 452 -4.93 -13.73 12.73
N LEU A 453 -3.62 -13.61 12.50
CA LEU A 453 -2.96 -14.00 11.27
C LEU A 453 -2.23 -15.35 11.44
N PRO A 454 -2.08 -16.14 10.37
CA PRO A 454 -1.31 -17.37 10.43
C PRO A 454 0.17 -17.08 10.70
N ALA A 455 0.83 -18.03 11.37
CA ALA A 455 2.28 -18.01 11.48
C ALA A 455 2.92 -18.17 10.09
N THR A 456 4.07 -17.55 9.90
CA THR A 456 4.83 -17.72 8.65
C THR A 456 5.30 -19.17 8.53
N PRO A 457 4.93 -19.91 7.47
CA PRO A 457 5.31 -21.31 7.32
C PRO A 457 6.83 -21.47 7.17
N ALA A 458 7.35 -22.61 7.58
CA ALA A 458 8.75 -22.93 7.35
C ALA A 458 9.06 -22.96 5.84
N PRO A 459 10.15 -22.33 5.39
CA PRO A 459 10.45 -22.23 3.96
C PRO A 459 10.88 -23.58 3.39
N GLY A 460 10.24 -24.00 2.29
CA GLY A 460 10.66 -25.09 1.45
C GLY A 460 11.73 -24.66 0.43
N ARG A 461 12.07 -25.55 -0.49
CA ARG A 461 13.10 -25.28 -1.53
C ARG A 461 12.73 -24.09 -2.42
N LEU A 462 11.45 -23.94 -2.76
CA LEU A 462 10.96 -22.84 -3.59
C LEU A 462 11.12 -21.50 -2.87
N GLU A 463 10.69 -21.44 -1.61
CA GLU A 463 10.76 -20.21 -0.81
C GLU A 463 12.21 -19.80 -0.55
N TRP A 464 13.13 -20.73 -0.31
CA TRP A 464 14.56 -20.41 -0.22
C TRP A 464 15.12 -19.84 -1.51
N THR A 465 14.74 -20.40 -2.66
CA THR A 465 15.14 -19.88 -3.98
C THR A 465 14.60 -18.47 -4.20
N LEU A 466 13.34 -18.22 -3.87
CA LEU A 466 12.72 -16.90 -4.01
C LEU A 466 13.36 -15.87 -3.08
N MET A 467 13.66 -16.23 -1.84
CA MET A 467 14.38 -15.35 -0.92
C MET A 467 15.78 -15.02 -1.43
N ALA A 468 16.54 -16.02 -1.88
CA ALA A 468 17.87 -15.81 -2.47
C ALA A 468 17.79 -14.88 -3.70
N LEU A 469 16.84 -15.14 -4.61
CA LEU A 469 16.63 -14.29 -5.78
C LEU A 469 16.28 -12.85 -5.40
N ALA A 470 15.39 -12.66 -4.43
CA ALA A 470 15.02 -11.33 -3.94
C ALA A 470 16.24 -10.61 -3.33
N VAL A 471 16.94 -11.23 -2.38
CA VAL A 471 18.11 -10.64 -1.72
C VAL A 471 19.20 -10.28 -2.74
N LEU A 472 19.51 -11.19 -3.68
CA LEU A 472 20.51 -10.94 -4.71
C LEU A 472 20.08 -9.81 -5.67
N SER A 473 18.83 -9.79 -6.11
CA SER A 473 18.34 -8.77 -7.04
C SER A 473 18.30 -7.37 -6.42
N PHE A 474 17.79 -7.26 -5.18
CA PHE A 474 17.78 -5.97 -4.47
C PHE A 474 19.19 -5.55 -4.07
N GLY A 475 20.05 -6.49 -3.67
CA GLY A 475 21.46 -6.23 -3.38
C GLY A 475 22.22 -5.73 -4.61
N ALA A 476 22.05 -6.39 -5.76
CA ALA A 476 22.65 -5.95 -7.02
C ALA A 476 22.18 -4.55 -7.43
N ALA A 477 20.88 -4.25 -7.28
CA ALA A 477 20.34 -2.92 -7.54
C ALA A 477 20.94 -1.85 -6.60
N ALA A 478 21.08 -2.18 -5.30
CA ALA A 478 21.67 -1.28 -4.32
C ALA A 478 23.16 -1.00 -4.60
N VAL A 479 23.92 -2.04 -4.97
CA VAL A 479 25.34 -1.89 -5.39
C VAL A 479 25.44 -1.06 -6.67
N ALA A 480 24.62 -1.35 -7.69
CA ALA A 480 24.59 -0.58 -8.93
C ALA A 480 24.26 0.90 -8.67
N GLN A 481 23.33 1.18 -7.77
CA GLN A 481 22.97 2.54 -7.37
C GLN A 481 24.11 3.22 -6.61
N ALA A 482 24.78 2.53 -5.70
CA ALA A 482 25.94 3.07 -4.94
C ALA A 482 27.11 3.40 -5.85
N LEU A 483 27.36 2.60 -6.89
CA LEU A 483 28.39 2.78 -7.88
C LEU A 483 27.97 3.66 -9.08
N PHE A 484 26.73 4.18 -9.09
CA PHE A 484 26.22 4.96 -10.21
C PHE A 484 27.14 6.09 -10.68
N PRO A 485 27.79 6.88 -9.81
CA PRO A 485 28.70 7.93 -10.24
C PRO A 485 29.87 7.42 -11.11
N LEU A 486 30.31 6.15 -10.94
CA LEU A 486 31.41 5.56 -11.70
C LEU A 486 31.02 5.16 -13.12
N TRP A 487 29.74 4.85 -13.37
CA TRP A 487 29.25 4.41 -14.68
C TRP A 487 28.21 5.35 -15.32
N ALA A 488 27.88 6.46 -14.65
CA ALA A 488 26.88 7.43 -15.13
C ALA A 488 27.23 8.06 -16.49
N SER A 489 28.53 8.21 -16.79
CA SER A 489 29.04 8.77 -18.06
C SER A 489 29.09 7.73 -19.21
N HIS A 490 28.87 6.45 -18.93
CA HIS A 490 28.91 5.41 -19.96
C HIS A 490 27.70 5.55 -20.92
N PRO A 491 27.87 5.41 -22.26
CA PRO A 491 26.76 5.55 -23.22
C PRO A 491 25.56 4.65 -22.93
N ALA A 492 25.80 3.44 -22.42
CA ALA A 492 24.73 2.53 -22.01
C ALA A 492 23.86 3.09 -20.86
N ALA A 493 24.42 3.92 -19.98
CA ALA A 493 23.66 4.57 -18.91
C ALA A 493 22.64 5.57 -19.48
N ALA A 494 23.02 6.32 -20.52
CA ALA A 494 22.11 7.23 -21.21
C ALA A 494 20.96 6.47 -21.90
N GLY A 495 21.25 5.38 -22.59
CA GLY A 495 20.25 4.51 -23.21
C GLY A 495 19.31 3.88 -22.17
N LEU A 496 19.86 3.32 -21.11
CA LEU A 496 19.08 2.75 -20.00
C LEU A 496 18.16 3.80 -19.37
N ARG A 497 18.65 5.02 -19.14
CA ARG A 497 17.84 6.12 -18.61
C ARG A 497 16.65 6.44 -19.51
N VAL A 498 16.82 6.45 -20.83
CA VAL A 498 15.72 6.68 -21.79
C VAL A 498 14.67 5.59 -21.65
N HIS A 499 15.05 4.33 -21.62
CA HIS A 499 14.11 3.21 -21.48
C HIS A 499 13.40 3.24 -20.12
N LEU A 500 14.11 3.46 -19.04
CA LEU A 500 13.52 3.57 -17.69
C LEU A 500 12.60 4.77 -17.57
N SER A 501 12.96 5.95 -18.08
CA SER A 501 12.11 7.15 -18.00
C SER A 501 10.76 6.95 -18.73
N ASN A 502 10.73 6.07 -19.73
CA ASN A 502 9.51 5.66 -20.43
C ASN A 502 8.86 4.39 -19.85
N GLY A 503 9.27 3.93 -18.66
CA GLY A 503 8.72 2.75 -18.02
C GLY A 503 8.84 1.48 -18.88
N LEU A 504 9.96 1.32 -19.59
CA LEU A 504 10.22 0.25 -20.58
C LEU A 504 9.10 0.14 -21.63
N TYR A 505 8.38 1.21 -21.89
CA TYR A 505 7.24 1.30 -22.84
C TYR A 505 6.07 0.37 -22.54
N VAL A 506 6.03 -0.26 -21.36
CA VAL A 506 4.99 -1.25 -20.98
C VAL A 506 3.60 -0.63 -21.06
N ASN A 507 3.44 0.59 -20.52
CA ASN A 507 2.17 1.29 -20.55
C ASN A 507 1.72 1.60 -22.00
N ALA A 508 2.63 2.04 -22.86
CA ALA A 508 2.34 2.31 -24.26
C ALA A 508 1.97 1.04 -25.04
N THR A 509 2.61 -0.09 -24.72
CA THR A 509 2.30 -1.38 -25.33
C THR A 509 0.90 -1.86 -24.92
N ILE A 510 0.56 -1.76 -23.64
CA ILE A 510 -0.77 -2.10 -23.14
C ILE A 510 -1.83 -1.21 -23.78
N ASP A 511 -1.58 0.10 -23.89
CA ASP A 511 -2.51 1.04 -24.54
C ASP A 511 -2.75 0.69 -26.01
N ARG A 512 -1.72 0.24 -26.71
CA ARG A 512 -1.84 -0.22 -28.10
C ARG A 512 -2.69 -1.49 -28.21
N VAL A 513 -2.45 -2.47 -27.35
CA VAL A 513 -3.20 -3.73 -27.31
C VAL A 513 -4.67 -3.50 -26.97
N LEU A 514 -4.95 -2.57 -26.05
CA LEU A 514 -6.32 -2.24 -25.64
C LEU A 514 -7.05 -1.27 -26.59
N GLY A 515 -6.48 -0.99 -27.76
CA GLY A 515 -7.15 -0.24 -28.82
C GLY A 515 -7.00 1.28 -28.76
N GLY A 516 -5.94 1.77 -28.12
CA GLY A 516 -5.62 3.20 -28.02
C GLY A 516 -6.77 4.00 -27.39
N TRP A 517 -6.58 4.52 -26.19
CA TRP A 517 -7.57 5.31 -25.45
C TRP A 517 -7.83 6.68 -26.10
N SER A 518 -8.05 6.72 -27.43
CA SER A 518 -8.39 7.96 -28.12
C SER A 518 -9.72 8.49 -27.58
N VAL A 519 -9.68 9.68 -27.01
CA VAL A 519 -10.92 10.42 -26.73
C VAL A 519 -11.44 10.92 -28.07
N PRO A 520 -12.69 10.62 -28.46
CA PRO A 520 -13.27 11.19 -29.66
C PRO A 520 -13.06 12.71 -29.64
N LYS A 521 -12.61 13.30 -30.76
CA LYS A 521 -12.61 14.76 -30.90
C LYS A 521 -14.06 15.19 -30.70
N ALA A 522 -14.29 16.09 -29.75
CA ALA A 522 -15.57 16.76 -29.66
C ALA A 522 -15.81 17.43 -31.03
N SER A 523 -16.84 16.99 -31.72
CA SER A 523 -17.32 17.60 -32.95
C SER A 523 -17.86 18.98 -32.66
#